data_718590a05d5e38c1a2af9d319fd00d31
#
_entry.id   718590a05d5e38c1a2af9d319fd00d31
#
_cell.length_a   1.000
_cell.length_b   1.000
_cell.length_c   1.000
_cell.angle_alpha   90.00
_cell.angle_beta   90.00
_cell.angle_gamma   90.00
#
_symmetry.space_group_name_H-M   'P 1'
#
loop_
_entity.id
_entity.type
_entity.pdbx_description
1 polymer ?
#
loop_
_entity_poly.entity_id
_entity_poly.type
_entity_poly.pdbx_seq_one_letter_code
_entity_poly.pdbx_strand_id
1 'polypeptide(L)'
;MSHLVPLDALLAVVRDGDEHGWQVEFDQLWQTQQPYMDRLATSIQETGIHMPILIGSDGRVWDGHHRLGVAHKLGLAEVPIEWAGEVDEGNEEAPHE
;
A
#
# COMPACT_ATOMS: atom_id res chain seq x y z
N MET A 1 12.43 7.60 2.13
CA MET A 1 12.85 6.23 2.48
C MET A 1 11.65 5.39 2.88
N SER A 2 11.70 4.13 2.58
CA SER A 2 10.60 3.24 2.96
C SER A 2 10.92 2.53 4.27
N HIS A 3 9.87 2.12 4.97
CA HIS A 3 9.96 1.42 6.23
C HIS A 3 9.16 0.13 6.12
N LEU A 4 9.65 -0.95 6.69
CA LEU A 4 8.88 -2.19 6.77
C LEU A 4 8.02 -2.14 8.03
N VAL A 5 6.73 -2.38 7.86
CA VAL A 5 5.81 -2.40 9.00
C VAL A 5 4.96 -3.65 8.94
N PRO A 6 4.50 -4.16 10.09
CA PRO A 6 3.59 -5.30 10.08
C PRO A 6 2.29 -4.93 9.36
N LEU A 7 1.85 -5.81 8.48
CA LEU A 7 0.66 -5.53 7.68
C LEU A 7 -0.57 -5.33 8.56
N ASP A 8 -0.77 -6.21 9.54
CA ASP A 8 -1.93 -6.10 10.41
C ASP A 8 -1.96 -4.78 11.17
N ALA A 9 -0.80 -4.34 11.65
CA ALA A 9 -0.73 -3.08 12.36
C ALA A 9 -1.02 -1.91 11.43
N LEU A 10 -0.54 -1.99 10.20
CA LEU A 10 -0.79 -0.93 9.23
C LEU A 10 -2.27 -0.80 8.94
N LEU A 11 -2.94 -1.92 8.66
CA LEU A 11 -4.36 -1.89 8.33
C LEU A 11 -5.22 -1.46 9.50
N ALA A 12 -4.70 -1.56 10.72
CA ALA A 12 -5.45 -1.12 11.90
C ALA A 12 -5.43 0.39 12.06
N VAL A 13 -4.43 1.08 11.51
CA VAL A 13 -4.28 2.51 11.74
C VAL A 13 -4.49 3.38 10.50
N VAL A 14 -4.25 2.87 9.30
CA VAL A 14 -4.48 3.68 8.09
C VAL A 14 -5.86 3.36 7.52
N ARG A 15 -6.41 4.31 6.78
CA ARG A 15 -7.73 4.16 6.20
C ARG A 15 -7.62 3.93 4.70
N ASP A 16 -8.58 3.20 4.15
CA ASP A 16 -8.70 3.14 2.71
C ASP A 16 -9.20 4.50 2.21
N GLY A 17 -9.07 4.74 0.94
CA GLY A 17 -9.45 6.04 0.40
C GLY A 17 -10.92 6.33 0.52
N ASP A 18 -11.75 5.29 0.49
CA ASP A 18 -13.20 5.44 0.46
C ASP A 18 -13.85 5.23 1.82
N GLU A 19 -13.07 4.78 2.79
CA GLU A 19 -13.54 4.56 4.15
C GLU A 19 -14.62 3.48 4.25
N HIS A 20 -14.59 2.53 3.33
CA HIS A 20 -15.51 1.38 3.39
C HIS A 20 -14.99 0.25 4.24
N GLY A 21 -13.73 0.32 4.66
CA GLY A 21 -13.08 -0.78 5.35
C GLY A 21 -12.24 -1.61 4.39
N TRP A 22 -11.12 -2.09 4.89
CA TRP A 22 -10.17 -2.78 4.03
C TRP A 22 -10.72 -4.06 3.42
N GLN A 23 -11.56 -4.79 4.16
CA GLN A 23 -12.11 -6.03 3.62
C GLN A 23 -12.96 -5.76 2.37
N VAL A 24 -13.79 -4.73 2.42
CA VAL A 24 -14.62 -4.36 1.27
C VAL A 24 -13.74 -3.92 0.11
N GLU A 25 -12.75 -3.11 0.39
CA GLU A 25 -11.82 -2.63 -0.63
C GLU A 25 -11.12 -3.79 -1.33
N PHE A 26 -10.58 -4.72 -0.54
CA PHE A 26 -9.85 -5.86 -1.10
C PHE A 26 -10.78 -6.76 -1.92
N ASP A 27 -11.97 -7.02 -1.42
CA ASP A 27 -12.93 -7.84 -2.14
C ASP A 27 -13.26 -7.23 -3.49
N GLN A 28 -13.45 -5.92 -3.54
CA GLN A 28 -13.75 -5.25 -4.79
C GLN A 28 -12.60 -5.33 -5.78
N LEU A 29 -11.38 -5.15 -5.30
CA LEU A 29 -10.22 -5.24 -6.18
C LEU A 29 -10.10 -6.63 -6.80
N TRP A 30 -10.26 -7.67 -5.99
CA TRP A 30 -10.14 -9.03 -6.49
C TRP A 30 -11.28 -9.42 -7.42
N GLN A 31 -12.49 -8.87 -7.19
CA GLN A 31 -13.62 -9.17 -8.05
C GLN A 31 -13.57 -8.42 -9.37
N THR A 32 -13.17 -7.16 -9.34
CA THR A 32 -13.29 -6.32 -10.54
C THR A 32 -12.02 -6.23 -11.36
N GLN A 33 -10.88 -6.55 -10.77
CA GLN A 33 -9.59 -6.40 -11.43
C GLN A 33 -8.74 -7.66 -11.30
N GLN A 34 -9.38 -8.80 -11.35
CA GLN A 34 -8.71 -10.06 -11.09
C GLN A 34 -7.51 -10.34 -11.99
N PRO A 35 -7.57 -10.12 -13.31
CA PRO A 35 -6.39 -10.41 -14.12
C PRO A 35 -5.18 -9.58 -13.73
N TYR A 36 -5.40 -8.32 -13.41
CA TYR A 36 -4.32 -7.46 -12.96
C TYR A 36 -3.80 -7.92 -11.59
N MET A 37 -4.72 -8.22 -10.68
CA MET A 37 -4.35 -8.65 -9.33
C MET A 37 -3.59 -9.97 -9.37
N ASP A 38 -3.98 -10.90 -10.24
CA ASP A 38 -3.27 -12.17 -10.36
C ASP A 38 -1.84 -11.97 -10.85
N ARG A 39 -1.64 -11.10 -11.82
CA ARG A 39 -0.30 -10.82 -12.32
C ARG A 39 0.55 -10.15 -11.26
N LEU A 40 -0.05 -9.22 -10.53
CA LEU A 40 0.67 -8.54 -9.47
C LEU A 40 1.03 -9.52 -8.34
N ALA A 41 0.11 -10.42 -8.02
CA ALA A 41 0.37 -11.43 -6.99
C ALA A 41 1.55 -12.32 -7.38
N THR A 42 1.60 -12.74 -8.65
CA THR A 42 2.71 -13.56 -9.12
C THR A 42 4.03 -12.81 -8.98
N SER A 43 4.04 -11.54 -9.38
CA SER A 43 5.25 -10.73 -9.28
C SER A 43 5.70 -10.58 -7.83
N ILE A 44 4.75 -10.30 -6.94
CA ILE A 44 5.09 -10.09 -5.54
C ILE A 44 5.55 -11.39 -4.88
N GLN A 45 4.95 -12.53 -5.26
CA GLN A 45 5.42 -13.81 -4.74
C GLN A 45 6.85 -14.09 -5.14
N GLU A 46 7.24 -13.69 -6.33
CA GLU A 46 8.57 -13.99 -6.83
C GLU A 46 9.63 -13.04 -6.32
N THR A 47 9.31 -11.77 -6.21
CA THR A 47 10.34 -10.77 -5.94
C THR A 47 10.02 -9.83 -4.78
N GLY A 48 8.84 -9.95 -4.17
CA GLY A 48 8.44 -9.04 -3.10
C GLY A 48 7.87 -7.75 -3.62
N ILE A 49 7.53 -6.86 -2.72
CA ILE A 49 6.96 -5.56 -3.05
C ILE A 49 8.12 -4.57 -3.22
N HIS A 50 8.30 -4.09 -4.44
CA HIS A 50 9.40 -3.17 -4.74
C HIS A 50 9.03 -1.71 -4.50
N MET A 51 7.77 -1.35 -4.80
CA MET A 51 7.33 0.02 -4.62
C MET A 51 6.60 0.12 -3.29
N PRO A 52 7.02 1.04 -2.41
CA PRO A 52 6.35 1.12 -1.10
C PRO A 52 4.92 1.62 -1.22
N ILE A 53 4.13 1.31 -0.21
CA ILE A 53 2.78 1.82 -0.07
C ILE A 53 2.91 3.27 0.39
N LEU A 54 2.30 4.19 -0.32
CA LEU A 54 2.39 5.61 0.03
C LEU A 54 1.24 5.99 0.95
N ILE A 55 1.58 6.48 2.14
CA ILE A 55 0.60 6.91 3.13
C ILE A 55 0.60 8.43 3.13
N GLY A 56 -0.57 9.02 2.97
CA GLY A 56 -0.69 10.46 2.93
C GLY A 56 -0.69 11.08 4.31
N SER A 57 -0.58 12.40 4.34
CA SER A 57 -0.57 13.15 5.59
C SER A 57 -1.91 13.10 6.31
N ASP A 58 -2.96 12.69 5.61
CA ASP A 58 -4.29 12.56 6.21
C ASP A 58 -4.54 11.17 6.80
N GLY A 59 -3.53 10.30 6.80
CA GLY A 59 -3.66 8.96 7.35
C GLY A 59 -4.32 7.96 6.42
N ARG A 60 -4.42 8.29 5.13
CA ARG A 60 -5.01 7.39 4.15
C ARG A 60 -3.94 6.88 3.20
N VAL A 61 -4.21 5.72 2.61
CA VAL A 61 -3.33 5.22 1.57
C VAL A 61 -3.58 6.01 0.31
N TRP A 62 -2.54 6.67 -0.19
CA TRP A 62 -2.62 7.45 -1.42
C TRP A 62 -2.25 6.61 -2.64
N ASP A 63 -1.37 5.63 -2.46
CA ASP A 63 -0.95 4.77 -3.57
C ASP A 63 -0.59 3.42 -3.01
N GLY A 64 -1.00 2.37 -3.69
CA GLY A 64 -0.64 1.02 -3.28
C GLY A 64 -1.80 0.15 -2.84
N HIS A 65 -3.03 0.55 -3.11
CA HIS A 65 -4.19 -0.28 -2.74
C HIS A 65 -4.08 -1.68 -3.32
N HIS A 66 -3.66 -1.79 -4.58
CA HIS A 66 -3.52 -3.09 -5.23
C HIS A 66 -2.46 -3.94 -4.53
N ARG A 67 -1.33 -3.32 -4.19
CA ARG A 67 -0.25 -4.04 -3.51
C ARG A 67 -0.67 -4.50 -2.12
N LEU A 68 -1.45 -3.67 -1.41
CA LEU A 68 -1.99 -4.08 -0.13
C LEU A 68 -2.96 -5.24 -0.26
N GLY A 69 -3.81 -5.21 -1.29
CA GLY A 69 -4.74 -6.30 -1.53
C GLY A 69 -4.02 -7.61 -1.79
N VAL A 70 -2.92 -7.57 -2.54
CA VAL A 70 -2.12 -8.76 -2.78
C VAL A 70 -1.43 -9.21 -1.50
N ALA A 71 -0.84 -8.27 -0.76
CA ALA A 71 -0.14 -8.63 0.48
C ALA A 71 -1.09 -9.31 1.46
N HIS A 72 -2.30 -8.82 1.56
CA HIS A 72 -3.31 -9.40 2.43
C HIS A 72 -3.67 -10.82 1.97
N LYS A 73 -3.88 -11.00 0.67
CA LYS A 73 -4.24 -12.29 0.11
C LYS A 73 -3.13 -13.32 0.32
N LEU A 74 -1.88 -12.91 0.14
CA LEU A 74 -0.76 -13.81 0.28
C LEU A 74 -0.35 -14.04 1.72
N GLY A 75 -0.90 -13.29 2.67
CA GLY A 75 -0.56 -13.43 4.06
C GLY A 75 0.82 -12.92 4.41
N LEU A 76 1.26 -11.86 3.74
CA LEU A 76 2.57 -11.29 4.04
C LEU A 76 2.58 -10.68 5.42
N ALA A 77 3.66 -10.88 6.15
CA ALA A 77 3.76 -10.37 7.52
C ALA A 77 4.02 -8.87 7.54
N GLU A 78 4.81 -8.37 6.60
CA GLU A 78 5.23 -6.99 6.58
C GLU A 78 5.16 -6.43 5.18
N VAL A 79 4.99 -5.10 5.09
CA VAL A 79 4.99 -4.40 3.81
C VAL A 79 5.81 -3.13 3.94
N PRO A 80 6.45 -2.67 2.84
CA PRO A 80 7.17 -1.41 2.88
C PRO A 80 6.20 -0.24 2.72
N ILE A 81 6.39 0.78 3.50
CA ILE A 81 5.58 2.00 3.39
C ILE A 81 6.48 3.21 3.29
N GLU A 82 5.91 4.28 2.78
CA GLU A 82 6.56 5.57 2.74
C GLU A 82 5.53 6.63 3.12
N TRP A 83 5.94 7.57 3.96
CA TRP A 83 5.05 8.65 4.38
C TRP A 83 5.24 9.83 3.47
N ALA A 84 4.15 10.35 2.92
CA ALA A 84 4.25 11.49 2.02
C ALA A 84 4.92 12.68 2.69
N GLY A 85 4.65 12.87 3.98
CA GLY A 85 5.22 13.98 4.70
C GLY A 85 6.72 13.91 4.88
N GLU A 86 7.28 12.70 4.88
CA GLU A 86 8.72 12.55 5.05
C GLU A 86 9.50 13.04 3.85
N VAL A 87 8.88 12.98 2.69
CA VAL A 87 9.56 13.35 1.47
C VAL A 87 9.98 14.80 1.49
N ASP A 88 9.20 15.63 2.16
CA ASP A 88 9.44 17.06 2.11
C ASP A 88 10.65 17.51 2.88
N GLU A 89 11.08 16.71 3.82
CA GLU A 89 12.13 17.20 4.68
C GLU A 89 13.47 17.25 4.06
N GLY A 90 13.74 16.36 3.21
CA GLY A 90 15.06 16.28 2.66
C GLY A 90 15.26 17.23 1.56
N ASN A 91 14.26 17.69 1.11
CA ASN A 91 14.42 18.36 -0.06
C ASN A 91 13.89 19.62 -0.14
N GLU A 92 13.61 19.60 0.14
CA GLU A 92 13.00 20.45 -0.07
C GLU A 92 12.99 20.93 -1.03
N GLU A 93 12.97 20.35 -1.39
CA GLU A 93 12.67 20.58 -2.24
C GLU A 93 12.34 20.65 -2.89
N ALA A 94 12.27 20.54 -3.02
CA ALA A 94 11.71 20.58 -3.69
C ALA A 94 11.36 20.59 -4.31
N PRO A 95 11.23 20.69 -4.53
CA PRO A 95 10.62 20.74 -5.16
C PRO A 95 10.17 20.64 -5.87
N HIS A 96 9.90 20.48 -5.90
CA HIS A 96 9.35 20.43 -6.59
C HIS A 96 8.80 20.93 -7.02
N GLU A 97 8.76 21.10 -6.69
CA GLU A 97 8.16 21.51 -7.05
C GLU A 97 8.05 21.80 -7.48
#